data_dd9d85632870a8ad69eb8c03ccb12812
#
_entry.id   dd9d85632870a8ad69eb8c03ccb12812
#
_cell.length_a   1.000
_cell.length_b   1.000
_cell.length_c   1.000
_cell.angle_alpha   90.00
_cell.angle_beta   90.00
_cell.angle_gamma   90.00
#
_symmetry.space_group_name_H-M   'P 1'
#
loop_
_entity.id
_entity.type
_entity.pdbx_description
1 polymer ?
#
loop_
_entity_poly.entity_id
_entity_poly.type
_entity_poly.pdbx_seq_one_letter_code
_entity_poly.pdbx_strand_id
1 'polypeptide(L)'
;MSNALKTIAVAALAGSLAFGAQAEPVKNIVLVHGAFADGSGWRGVYDELTGRGYRVSIVQNPLTSFADDVAATRRVLNRQDGPVILVGHSYGGSVITEAGIDPNVAGLVYVAAFAPEVGQSTLDQYAEIPPPPNFVPEEQPDGFAYLNAEKFRAGFAGDTGEADAAFLRDAQVPIAVAALAAPVTVAAWKEKPSWYVVATEDGAIDPALLRSTARRIGAATTEVQGSHVVFLTQPQAVADVIEAAAMGALAASAAAASE
;
A
#
# COMPACT_ATOMS: atom_id res chain seq x y z
N MET A 1 -74.24 22.09 -39.23
CA MET A 1 -73.45 22.68 -38.13
C MET A 1 -72.75 21.54 -37.43
N SER A 2 -71.47 21.29 -37.78
CA SER A 2 -70.69 20.16 -37.25
C SER A 2 -69.54 20.70 -36.40
N ASN A 3 -69.58 20.45 -35.11
CA ASN A 3 -68.52 20.80 -34.15
C ASN A 3 -67.48 19.67 -34.13
N ALA A 4 -66.31 19.94 -34.65
CA ALA A 4 -65.13 19.05 -34.51
C ALA A 4 -64.42 19.36 -33.22
N LEU A 5 -64.42 18.42 -32.23
CA LEU A 5 -63.58 18.47 -31.05
C LEU A 5 -62.15 18.09 -31.49
N LYS A 6 -61.21 19.00 -31.25
CA LYS A 6 -59.78 18.70 -31.37
C LYS A 6 -59.25 18.12 -30.04
N THR A 7 -58.89 16.85 -30.06
CA THR A 7 -58.22 16.18 -28.93
C THR A 7 -56.73 16.52 -28.98
N ILE A 8 -56.21 17.22 -27.96
CA ILE A 8 -54.78 17.48 -27.78
C ILE A 8 -54.21 16.31 -26.98
N ALA A 9 -53.36 15.51 -27.62
CA ALA A 9 -52.61 14.48 -26.94
C ALA A 9 -51.35 15.11 -26.30
N VAL A 10 -51.29 15.10 -24.97
CA VAL A 10 -50.10 15.47 -24.21
C VAL A 10 -49.20 14.24 -24.10
N ALA A 11 -48.11 14.22 -24.84
CA ALA A 11 -47.05 13.23 -24.68
C ALA A 11 -46.23 13.55 -23.43
N ALA A 12 -46.40 12.77 -22.37
CA ALA A 12 -45.49 12.83 -21.21
C ALA A 12 -44.17 12.17 -21.53
N LEU A 13 -43.11 12.97 -21.64
CA LEU A 13 -41.72 12.50 -21.71
C LEU A 13 -41.31 12.01 -20.32
N ALA A 14 -41.38 10.70 -20.08
CA ALA A 14 -40.76 10.09 -18.90
C ALA A 14 -39.25 10.05 -19.12
N GLY A 15 -38.54 11.06 -18.62
CA GLY A 15 -37.08 11.05 -18.55
C GLY A 15 -36.63 10.02 -17.51
N SER A 16 -36.15 8.86 -17.97
CA SER A 16 -35.48 7.89 -17.13
C SER A 16 -34.14 8.50 -16.64
N LEU A 17 -34.11 8.97 -15.40
CA LEU A 17 -32.84 9.23 -14.70
C LEU A 17 -32.16 7.87 -14.51
N ALA A 18 -31.22 7.54 -15.38
CA ALA A 18 -30.29 6.45 -15.15
C ALA A 18 -29.42 6.86 -13.95
N PHE A 19 -29.78 6.42 -12.77
CA PHE A 19 -28.83 6.37 -11.65
C PHE A 19 -27.72 5.46 -12.08
N GLY A 20 -26.54 6.02 -12.41
CA GLY A 20 -25.34 5.26 -12.65
C GLY A 20 -25.12 4.34 -11.44
N ALA A 21 -25.17 3.03 -11.65
CA ALA A 21 -24.82 2.07 -10.61
C ALA A 21 -23.39 2.39 -10.17
N GLN A 22 -23.23 2.87 -8.95
CA GLN A 22 -21.92 3.10 -8.37
C GLN A 22 -21.25 1.71 -8.26
N ALA A 23 -20.05 1.58 -8.84
CA ALA A 23 -19.36 0.30 -8.77
C ALA A 23 -19.17 -0.10 -7.30
N GLU A 24 -19.47 -1.35 -6.98
CA GLU A 24 -19.28 -1.88 -5.62
C GLU A 24 -17.80 -1.78 -5.26
N PRO A 25 -17.43 -1.34 -4.03
CA PRO A 25 -16.05 -1.21 -3.62
C PRO A 25 -15.30 -2.55 -3.70
N VAL A 26 -14.00 -2.51 -3.96
CA VAL A 26 -13.14 -3.69 -3.88
C VAL A 26 -13.17 -4.24 -2.46
N LYS A 27 -13.52 -5.52 -2.27
CA LYS A 27 -13.71 -6.11 -0.94
C LYS A 27 -12.49 -6.82 -0.38
N ASN A 28 -11.55 -7.23 -1.24
CA ASN A 28 -10.35 -7.95 -0.82
C ASN A 28 -9.18 -6.97 -0.64
N ILE A 29 -8.54 -7.04 0.52
CA ILE A 29 -7.35 -6.26 0.87
C ILE A 29 -6.22 -7.26 1.17
N VAL A 30 -5.05 -7.06 0.56
CA VAL A 30 -3.86 -7.86 0.84
C VAL A 30 -2.79 -6.93 1.39
N LEU A 31 -2.32 -7.20 2.63
CA LEU A 31 -1.34 -6.41 3.35
C LEU A 31 0.04 -7.08 3.30
N VAL A 32 1.07 -6.33 2.90
CA VAL A 32 2.46 -6.80 2.73
C VAL A 32 3.36 -5.99 3.66
N HIS A 33 4.02 -6.65 4.61
CA HIS A 33 4.93 -6.01 5.56
C HIS A 33 6.29 -5.69 4.94
N GLY A 34 7.03 -4.79 5.58
CA GLY A 34 8.38 -4.39 5.21
C GLY A 34 9.49 -5.29 5.77
N ALA A 35 10.73 -4.81 5.67
CA ALA A 35 11.90 -5.40 6.28
C ALA A 35 11.87 -5.27 7.82
N PHE A 36 12.62 -6.11 8.52
CA PHE A 36 12.80 -6.10 9.96
C PHE A 36 11.53 -6.33 10.79
N ALA A 37 10.45 -6.76 10.16
CA ALA A 37 9.13 -6.95 10.77
C ALA A 37 8.45 -8.19 10.17
N ASP A 38 7.29 -8.52 10.69
CA ASP A 38 6.39 -9.54 10.16
C ASP A 38 4.97 -9.01 9.96
N GLY A 39 4.07 -9.86 9.50
CA GLY A 39 2.68 -9.48 9.24
C GLY A 39 1.87 -9.15 10.47
N SER A 40 2.32 -9.48 11.69
CA SER A 40 1.56 -9.23 12.93
C SER A 40 1.39 -7.74 13.22
N GLY A 41 2.32 -6.91 12.72
CA GLY A 41 2.25 -5.46 12.84
C GLY A 41 1.00 -4.85 12.19
N TRP A 42 0.40 -5.51 11.23
CA TRP A 42 -0.83 -5.06 10.58
C TRP A 42 -2.11 -5.22 11.42
N ARG A 43 -2.01 -5.75 12.67
CA ARG A 43 -3.15 -6.09 13.49
C ARG A 43 -4.16 -4.95 13.65
N GLY A 44 -3.72 -3.73 13.93
CA GLY A 44 -4.62 -2.59 14.10
C GLY A 44 -5.39 -2.25 12.81
N VAL A 45 -4.69 -2.19 11.68
CA VAL A 45 -5.29 -1.95 10.35
C VAL A 45 -6.23 -3.10 9.96
N TYR A 46 -5.87 -4.34 10.27
CA TYR A 46 -6.71 -5.51 10.07
C TYR A 46 -8.04 -5.40 10.82
N ASP A 47 -8.00 -5.03 12.11
CA ASP A 47 -9.20 -4.90 12.94
C ASP A 47 -10.11 -3.76 12.41
N GLU A 48 -9.54 -2.61 12.00
CA GLU A 48 -10.27 -1.50 11.39
C GLU A 48 -10.98 -1.93 10.09
N LEU A 49 -10.24 -2.53 9.17
CA LEU A 49 -10.79 -2.91 7.86
C LEU A 49 -11.82 -4.05 7.95
N THR A 50 -11.58 -5.05 8.79
CA THR A 50 -12.54 -6.14 9.00
C THR A 50 -13.80 -5.64 9.70
N GLY A 51 -13.68 -4.69 10.64
CA GLY A 51 -14.81 -3.99 11.26
C GLY A 51 -15.68 -3.23 10.24
N ARG A 52 -15.10 -2.77 9.13
CA ARG A 52 -15.79 -2.11 8.00
C ARG A 52 -16.29 -3.10 6.94
N GLY A 53 -16.14 -4.41 7.14
CA GLY A 53 -16.64 -5.47 6.25
C GLY A 53 -15.73 -5.81 5.07
N TYR A 54 -14.44 -5.42 5.10
CA TYR A 54 -13.45 -5.88 4.14
C TYR A 54 -12.93 -7.27 4.49
N ARG A 55 -12.50 -8.02 3.48
CA ARG A 55 -11.79 -9.30 3.61
C ARG A 55 -10.30 -9.04 3.54
N VAL A 56 -9.60 -9.21 4.65
CA VAL A 56 -8.19 -8.88 4.78
C VAL A 56 -7.35 -10.15 4.83
N SER A 57 -6.32 -10.20 4.00
CA SER A 57 -5.28 -11.24 4.02
C SER A 57 -3.93 -10.58 4.28
N ILE A 58 -3.08 -11.22 5.08
CA ILE A 58 -1.76 -10.71 5.42
C ILE A 58 -0.71 -11.65 4.85
N VAL A 59 0.23 -11.10 4.10
CA VAL A 59 1.38 -11.84 3.57
C VAL A 59 2.43 -11.96 4.67
N GLN A 60 3.08 -13.13 4.74
CA GLN A 60 4.27 -13.35 5.53
C GLN A 60 5.45 -13.47 4.56
N ASN A 61 6.19 -12.36 4.41
CA ASN A 61 7.40 -12.32 3.60
C ASN A 61 8.50 -13.12 4.31
N PRO A 62 9.14 -14.11 3.65
CA PRO A 62 10.26 -14.83 4.26
C PRO A 62 11.51 -13.98 4.46
N LEU A 63 11.65 -12.85 3.74
CA LEU A 63 12.78 -11.92 3.78
C LEU A 63 14.14 -12.57 3.42
N THR A 64 14.10 -13.73 2.77
CA THR A 64 15.28 -14.51 2.33
C THR A 64 15.76 -14.10 0.95
N SER A 65 14.85 -13.66 0.08
CA SER A 65 15.14 -13.04 -1.22
C SER A 65 13.95 -12.23 -1.70
N PHE A 66 14.18 -11.24 -2.56
CA PHE A 66 13.11 -10.47 -3.19
C PHE A 66 12.13 -11.37 -3.98
N ALA A 67 12.66 -12.35 -4.68
CA ALA A 67 11.86 -13.32 -5.45
C ALA A 67 10.94 -14.17 -4.55
N ASP A 68 11.41 -14.58 -3.36
CA ASP A 68 10.61 -15.33 -2.40
C ASP A 68 9.48 -14.49 -1.81
N ASP A 69 9.74 -13.20 -1.52
CA ASP A 69 8.75 -12.28 -0.99
C ASP A 69 7.66 -11.97 -2.03
N VAL A 70 8.05 -11.75 -3.29
CA VAL A 70 7.11 -11.62 -4.42
C VAL A 70 6.29 -12.89 -4.60
N ALA A 71 6.92 -14.07 -4.52
CA ALA A 71 6.23 -15.35 -4.63
C ALA A 71 5.25 -15.57 -3.46
N ALA A 72 5.61 -15.18 -2.22
CA ALA A 72 4.72 -15.22 -1.07
C ALA A 72 3.48 -14.33 -1.28
N THR A 73 3.69 -13.11 -1.79
CA THR A 73 2.60 -12.19 -2.12
C THR A 73 1.67 -12.77 -3.20
N ARG A 74 2.23 -13.30 -4.29
CA ARG A 74 1.44 -13.94 -5.37
C ARG A 74 0.63 -15.14 -4.88
N ARG A 75 1.14 -15.95 -3.94
CA ARG A 75 0.38 -17.06 -3.34
C ARG A 75 -0.87 -16.56 -2.61
N VAL A 76 -0.80 -15.42 -1.94
CA VAL A 76 -1.96 -14.81 -1.26
C VAL A 76 -2.92 -14.21 -2.27
N LEU A 77 -2.43 -13.52 -3.31
CA LEU A 77 -3.25 -12.97 -4.41
C LEU A 77 -4.04 -14.08 -5.11
N ASN A 78 -3.43 -15.23 -5.41
CA ASN A 78 -4.07 -16.36 -6.07
C ASN A 78 -5.20 -17.03 -5.25
N ARG A 79 -5.35 -16.68 -3.98
CA ARG A 79 -6.44 -17.18 -3.11
C ARG A 79 -7.62 -16.23 -3.03
N GLN A 80 -7.51 -15.04 -3.63
CA GLN A 80 -8.59 -14.07 -3.60
C GLN A 80 -9.67 -14.41 -4.64
N ASP A 81 -10.93 -14.20 -4.29
CA ASP A 81 -12.08 -14.51 -5.11
C ASP A 81 -12.59 -13.32 -5.96
N GLY A 82 -11.79 -12.29 -6.13
CA GLY A 82 -12.14 -11.09 -6.88
C GLY A 82 -11.04 -10.03 -6.83
N PRO A 83 -11.34 -8.80 -7.28
CA PRO A 83 -10.36 -7.71 -7.31
C PRO A 83 -9.80 -7.39 -5.91
N VAL A 84 -8.54 -6.95 -5.88
CA VAL A 84 -7.74 -6.74 -4.68
C VAL A 84 -7.18 -5.33 -4.64
N ILE A 85 -7.19 -4.70 -3.46
CA ILE A 85 -6.26 -3.61 -3.13
C ILE A 85 -5.04 -4.23 -2.46
N LEU A 86 -3.88 -4.03 -3.10
CA LEU A 86 -2.60 -4.54 -2.62
C LEU A 86 -1.86 -3.42 -1.88
N VAL A 87 -1.56 -3.65 -0.60
CA VAL A 87 -0.98 -2.64 0.30
C VAL A 87 0.43 -3.06 0.69
N GLY A 88 1.41 -2.18 0.56
CA GLY A 88 2.80 -2.44 0.95
C GLY A 88 3.35 -1.38 1.89
N HIS A 89 3.99 -1.83 2.98
CA HIS A 89 4.72 -0.98 3.90
C HIS A 89 6.22 -1.06 3.63
N SER A 90 6.92 0.07 3.62
CA SER A 90 8.39 0.12 3.54
C SER A 90 8.94 -0.68 2.35
N TYR A 91 9.85 -1.62 2.56
CA TYR A 91 10.33 -2.60 1.56
C TYR A 91 9.17 -3.37 0.89
N GLY A 92 8.07 -3.63 1.61
CA GLY A 92 6.87 -4.21 1.03
C GLY A 92 6.30 -3.40 -0.14
N GLY A 93 6.60 -2.11 -0.25
CA GLY A 93 6.30 -1.28 -1.40
C GLY A 93 7.03 -1.74 -2.67
N SER A 94 8.30 -2.13 -2.56
CA SER A 94 9.03 -2.74 -3.69
C SER A 94 8.41 -4.08 -4.10
N VAL A 95 7.99 -4.88 -3.12
CA VAL A 95 7.32 -6.18 -3.36
C VAL A 95 6.00 -5.98 -4.10
N ILE A 96 5.16 -5.01 -3.68
CA ILE A 96 3.89 -4.74 -4.38
C ILE A 96 4.09 -4.06 -5.73
N THR A 97 5.19 -3.33 -5.92
CA THR A 97 5.57 -2.77 -7.24
C THR A 97 5.80 -3.88 -8.25
N GLU A 98 6.41 -4.99 -7.85
CA GLU A 98 6.65 -6.17 -8.70
C GLU A 98 5.41 -7.08 -8.79
N ALA A 99 4.77 -7.40 -7.67
CA ALA A 99 3.64 -8.33 -7.64
C ALA A 99 2.34 -7.71 -8.16
N GLY A 100 2.21 -6.39 -8.10
CA GLY A 100 0.98 -5.66 -8.41
C GLY A 100 0.57 -5.63 -9.88
N ILE A 101 1.41 -6.14 -10.80
CA ILE A 101 1.04 -6.35 -12.20
C ILE A 101 -0.03 -7.45 -12.36
N ASP A 102 -0.28 -8.24 -11.32
CA ASP A 102 -1.31 -9.27 -11.32
C ASP A 102 -2.67 -8.68 -11.76
N PRO A 103 -3.39 -9.33 -12.70
CA PRO A 103 -4.65 -8.81 -13.23
C PRO A 103 -5.74 -8.64 -12.16
N ASN A 104 -5.69 -9.38 -11.07
CA ASN A 104 -6.63 -9.25 -9.95
C ASN A 104 -6.36 -8.01 -9.09
N VAL A 105 -5.18 -7.38 -9.19
CA VAL A 105 -4.88 -6.15 -8.45
C VAL A 105 -5.55 -4.97 -9.13
N ALA A 106 -6.51 -4.36 -8.44
CA ALA A 106 -7.27 -3.21 -8.91
C ALA A 106 -6.61 -1.87 -8.53
N GLY A 107 -5.79 -1.83 -7.48
CA GLY A 107 -5.11 -0.65 -7.01
C GLY A 107 -4.02 -0.95 -5.99
N LEU A 108 -3.10 -0.01 -5.81
CA LEU A 108 -1.93 -0.13 -4.94
C LEU A 108 -1.97 0.94 -3.84
N VAL A 109 -1.63 0.55 -2.62
CA VAL A 109 -1.46 1.50 -1.50
C VAL A 109 -0.05 1.34 -0.93
N TYR A 110 0.69 2.43 -0.94
CA TYR A 110 2.04 2.52 -0.39
C TYR A 110 1.98 3.21 0.99
N VAL A 111 2.43 2.54 2.03
CA VAL A 111 2.43 3.08 3.40
C VAL A 111 3.86 3.27 3.85
N ALA A 112 4.34 4.53 3.95
CA ALA A 112 5.73 4.85 4.29
C ALA A 112 6.71 3.96 3.50
N ALA A 113 6.60 3.90 2.15
CA ALA A 113 7.09 2.79 1.37
C ALA A 113 7.90 3.19 0.13
N PHE A 114 8.73 2.28 -0.34
CA PHE A 114 9.45 2.39 -1.61
C PHE A 114 8.56 2.01 -2.80
N ALA A 115 8.78 2.67 -3.92
CA ALA A 115 8.11 2.39 -5.19
C ALA A 115 9.12 2.51 -6.36
N PRO A 116 10.04 1.55 -6.50
CA PRO A 116 11.14 1.65 -7.47
C PRO A 116 10.65 1.69 -8.91
N GLU A 117 11.47 2.29 -9.78
CA GLU A 117 11.39 2.19 -11.23
C GLU A 117 11.92 0.83 -11.71
N VAL A 118 11.51 0.42 -12.90
CA VAL A 118 12.08 -0.79 -13.54
C VAL A 118 13.60 -0.71 -13.57
N GLY A 119 14.26 -1.73 -13.08
CA GLY A 119 15.72 -1.82 -12.97
C GLY A 119 16.31 -1.21 -11.69
N GLN A 120 15.49 -0.55 -10.85
CA GLN A 120 15.92 -0.06 -9.53
C GLN A 120 15.60 -1.06 -8.43
N SER A 121 16.45 -1.09 -7.43
CA SER A 121 16.25 -1.83 -6.17
C SER A 121 15.69 -0.89 -5.07
N THR A 122 15.35 -1.48 -3.92
CA THR A 122 15.00 -0.71 -2.72
C THR A 122 16.15 0.19 -2.28
N LEU A 123 17.40 -0.31 -2.32
CA LEU A 123 18.57 0.47 -1.92
C LEU A 123 18.85 1.65 -2.85
N ASP A 124 18.59 1.51 -4.16
CA ASP A 124 18.78 2.59 -5.13
C ASP A 124 17.90 3.82 -4.84
N GLN A 125 16.77 3.62 -4.16
CA GLN A 125 15.89 4.73 -3.79
C GLN A 125 16.52 5.70 -2.77
N TYR A 126 17.48 5.23 -1.96
CA TYR A 126 18.23 6.09 -1.05
C TYR A 126 19.32 6.94 -1.73
N ALA A 127 19.57 6.74 -3.02
CA ALA A 127 20.53 7.55 -3.76
C ALA A 127 20.10 9.02 -3.89
N GLU A 128 18.79 9.28 -3.93
CA GLU A 128 18.23 10.63 -4.00
C GLU A 128 18.34 11.37 -2.66
N ILE A 129 17.89 10.70 -1.58
CA ILE A 129 17.91 11.22 -0.21
C ILE A 129 18.36 10.07 0.69
N PRO A 130 19.54 10.17 1.33
CA PRO A 130 20.02 9.14 2.25
C PRO A 130 19.08 8.89 3.43
N PRO A 131 19.13 7.69 4.04
CA PRO A 131 18.33 7.40 5.22
C PRO A 131 18.69 8.33 6.38
N PRO A 132 17.72 8.66 7.27
CA PRO A 132 17.99 9.40 8.49
C PRO A 132 19.06 8.72 9.38
N PRO A 133 19.85 9.48 10.15
CA PRO A 133 21.07 9.00 10.83
C PRO A 133 20.83 7.95 11.93
N ASN A 134 19.58 7.79 12.38
CA ASN A 134 19.21 6.77 13.36
C ASN A 134 18.74 5.46 12.72
N PHE A 135 18.51 5.44 11.41
CA PHE A 135 18.23 4.19 10.69
C PHE A 135 19.55 3.51 10.34
N VAL A 136 19.95 2.53 11.13
CA VAL A 136 21.25 1.86 11.03
C VAL A 136 21.06 0.36 10.87
N PRO A 137 20.98 -0.16 9.63
CA PRO A 137 21.06 -1.59 9.36
C PRO A 137 22.48 -2.10 9.65
N GLU A 138 22.56 -3.26 10.30
CA GLU A 138 23.81 -3.95 10.63
C GLU A 138 23.81 -5.32 9.94
N GLU A 139 24.61 -5.44 8.88
CA GLU A 139 24.78 -6.68 8.15
C GLU A 139 25.60 -7.67 8.97
N GLN A 140 25.13 -8.92 9.02
CA GLN A 140 25.76 -10.05 9.66
C GLN A 140 26.62 -10.86 8.66
N PRO A 141 27.55 -11.69 9.14
CA PRO A 141 28.44 -12.47 8.26
C PRO A 141 27.74 -13.44 7.30
N ASP A 142 26.46 -13.77 7.57
CA ASP A 142 25.61 -14.63 6.72
C ASP A 142 24.84 -13.84 5.64
N GLY A 143 25.05 -12.50 5.56
CA GLY A 143 24.41 -11.63 4.58
C GLY A 143 22.99 -11.17 4.94
N PHE A 144 22.55 -11.41 6.19
CA PHE A 144 21.31 -10.86 6.72
C PHE A 144 21.59 -9.61 7.55
N ALA A 145 20.61 -8.70 7.61
CA ALA A 145 20.72 -7.49 8.40
C ALA A 145 19.62 -7.40 9.46
N TYR A 146 19.99 -6.79 10.59
CA TYR A 146 19.09 -6.30 11.65
C TYR A 146 19.28 -4.79 11.79
N LEU A 147 18.32 -4.10 12.36
CA LEU A 147 18.51 -2.72 12.79
C LEU A 147 19.27 -2.68 14.12
N ASN A 148 20.20 -1.72 14.24
CA ASN A 148 20.94 -1.47 15.48
C ASN A 148 19.97 -1.31 16.67
N ALA A 149 20.20 -2.09 17.73
CA ALA A 149 19.28 -2.18 18.88
C ALA A 149 19.13 -0.86 19.63
N GLU A 150 20.22 -0.10 19.79
CA GLU A 150 20.22 1.16 20.55
C GLU A 150 19.51 2.30 19.79
N LYS A 151 19.57 2.27 18.46
CA LYS A 151 18.95 3.27 17.58
C LYS A 151 17.56 2.88 17.08
N PHE A 152 17.13 1.64 17.33
CA PHE A 152 15.90 1.08 16.77
C PHE A 152 14.69 1.99 16.99
N ARG A 153 14.42 2.41 18.23
CA ARG A 153 13.27 3.26 18.51
C ARG A 153 13.34 4.57 17.74
N ALA A 154 14.46 5.29 17.81
CA ALA A 154 14.59 6.59 17.17
C ALA A 154 14.57 6.51 15.62
N GLY A 155 15.09 5.41 15.07
CA GLY A 155 15.19 5.22 13.61
C GLY A 155 14.01 4.50 12.98
N PHE A 156 13.16 3.82 13.77
CA PHE A 156 12.11 2.97 13.20
C PHE A 156 10.74 3.16 13.86
N ALA A 157 10.67 3.28 15.19
CA ALA A 157 9.45 3.24 15.99
C ALA A 157 9.34 4.43 16.95
N GLY A 158 9.67 5.65 16.50
CA GLY A 158 9.86 6.84 17.33
C GLY A 158 8.63 7.28 18.13
N ASP A 159 7.45 7.04 17.61
CA ASP A 159 6.15 7.40 18.20
C ASP A 159 5.49 6.28 19.02
N THR A 160 6.16 5.13 19.20
CA THR A 160 5.70 4.04 20.08
C THR A 160 6.18 4.24 21.52
N GLY A 161 5.46 3.61 22.47
CA GLY A 161 5.93 3.49 23.86
C GLY A 161 7.24 2.69 23.96
N GLU A 162 7.99 2.87 25.07
CA GLU A 162 9.27 2.17 25.28
C GLU A 162 9.13 0.65 25.27
N ALA A 163 8.06 0.13 25.89
CA ALA A 163 7.81 -1.30 25.95
C ALA A 163 7.50 -1.89 24.57
N ASP A 164 6.69 -1.19 23.76
CA ASP A 164 6.36 -1.61 22.40
C ASP A 164 7.57 -1.52 21.48
N ALA A 165 8.36 -0.44 21.58
CA ALA A 165 9.61 -0.32 20.84
C ALA A 165 10.61 -1.43 21.18
N ALA A 166 10.71 -1.80 22.47
CA ALA A 166 11.57 -2.90 22.92
C ALA A 166 11.09 -4.24 22.34
N PHE A 167 9.78 -4.49 22.38
CA PHE A 167 9.21 -5.70 21.79
C PHE A 167 9.47 -5.77 20.29
N LEU A 168 9.20 -4.69 19.53
CA LEU A 168 9.45 -4.64 18.09
C LEU A 168 10.92 -4.85 17.74
N ARG A 169 11.83 -4.27 18.53
CA ARG A 169 13.28 -4.47 18.38
C ARG A 169 13.66 -5.94 18.56
N ASP A 170 13.15 -6.59 19.61
CA ASP A 170 13.52 -7.96 19.97
C ASP A 170 12.80 -9.01 19.10
N ALA A 171 11.70 -8.61 18.46
CA ALA A 171 10.94 -9.43 17.49
C ALA A 171 11.35 -9.21 16.03
N GLN A 172 12.45 -8.48 15.75
CA GLN A 172 12.89 -8.24 14.37
C GLN A 172 13.06 -9.55 13.59
N VAL A 173 12.54 -9.57 12.37
CA VAL A 173 12.85 -10.62 11.39
C VAL A 173 13.98 -10.08 10.50
N PRO A 174 15.16 -10.72 10.45
CA PRO A 174 16.26 -10.26 9.62
C PRO A 174 15.91 -10.36 8.14
N ILE A 175 16.46 -9.44 7.35
CA ILE A 175 16.31 -9.47 5.90
C ILE A 175 17.65 -9.74 5.22
N ALA A 176 17.65 -10.59 4.19
CA ALA A 176 18.81 -10.72 3.33
C ALA A 176 19.11 -9.40 2.61
N VAL A 177 20.34 -8.88 2.75
CA VAL A 177 20.74 -7.62 2.08
C VAL A 177 20.58 -7.72 0.56
N ALA A 178 20.79 -8.91 0.00
CA ALA A 178 20.53 -9.19 -1.40
C ALA A 178 19.05 -8.98 -1.82
N ALA A 179 18.09 -9.16 -0.91
CA ALA A 179 16.69 -8.87 -1.20
C ALA A 179 16.43 -7.36 -1.37
N LEU A 180 17.09 -6.53 -0.55
CA LEU A 180 17.01 -5.06 -0.66
C LEU A 180 17.73 -4.52 -1.91
N ALA A 181 18.77 -5.23 -2.38
CA ALA A 181 19.57 -4.87 -3.55
C ALA A 181 19.01 -5.40 -4.88
N ALA A 182 18.01 -6.28 -4.85
CA ALA A 182 17.43 -6.86 -6.06
C ALA A 182 16.56 -5.83 -6.79
N PRO A 183 16.77 -5.62 -8.11
CA PRO A 183 15.96 -4.68 -8.89
C PRO A 183 14.58 -5.25 -9.19
N VAL A 184 13.57 -4.37 -9.27
CA VAL A 184 12.26 -4.75 -9.81
C VAL A 184 12.32 -4.89 -11.34
N THR A 185 11.56 -5.82 -11.88
CA THR A 185 11.49 -6.08 -13.32
C THR A 185 10.30 -5.39 -13.98
N VAL A 186 9.28 -5.06 -13.19
CA VAL A 186 8.09 -4.31 -13.59
C VAL A 186 7.76 -3.24 -12.56
N ALA A 187 7.02 -2.22 -12.98
CA ALA A 187 6.58 -1.14 -12.08
C ALA A 187 5.05 -1.01 -12.18
N ALA A 188 4.33 -1.80 -11.37
CA ALA A 188 2.86 -1.90 -11.43
C ALA A 188 2.14 -0.56 -11.25
N TRP A 189 2.73 0.40 -10.53
CA TRP A 189 2.19 1.75 -10.34
C TRP A 189 2.09 2.57 -11.64
N LYS A 190 2.75 2.14 -12.74
CA LYS A 190 2.57 2.74 -14.07
C LYS A 190 1.25 2.37 -14.72
N GLU A 191 0.64 1.26 -14.29
CA GLU A 191 -0.57 0.71 -14.89
C GLU A 191 -1.77 0.70 -13.92
N LYS A 192 -1.49 0.82 -12.62
CA LYS A 192 -2.51 0.72 -11.57
C LYS A 192 -2.67 2.05 -10.84
N PRO A 193 -3.92 2.46 -10.52
CA PRO A 193 -4.14 3.61 -9.66
C PRO A 193 -3.48 3.37 -8.31
N SER A 194 -2.85 4.40 -7.77
CA SER A 194 -2.02 4.29 -6.58
C SER A 194 -2.37 5.35 -5.53
N TRP A 195 -2.31 4.96 -4.27
CA TRP A 195 -2.46 5.82 -3.08
C TRP A 195 -1.22 5.71 -2.22
N TYR A 196 -0.95 6.76 -1.48
CA TYR A 196 0.28 6.84 -0.69
C TYR A 196 0.05 7.48 0.67
N VAL A 197 0.49 6.82 1.72
CA VAL A 197 0.57 7.36 3.08
C VAL A 197 2.00 7.82 3.34
N VAL A 198 2.19 9.12 3.54
CA VAL A 198 3.46 9.71 3.96
C VAL A 198 3.46 9.82 5.49
N ALA A 199 4.34 9.09 6.17
CA ALA A 199 4.59 9.25 7.59
C ALA A 199 5.47 10.49 7.80
N THR A 200 4.93 11.52 8.49
CA THR A 200 5.62 12.83 8.55
C THR A 200 6.80 12.89 9.52
N GLU A 201 6.94 11.89 10.38
CA GLU A 201 8.00 11.76 11.39
C GLU A 201 8.80 10.45 11.17
N ASP A 202 8.83 9.96 9.91
CA ASP A 202 9.52 8.72 9.54
C ASP A 202 11.03 8.86 9.78
N GLY A 203 11.57 7.97 10.62
CA GLY A 203 12.99 7.92 10.97
C GLY A 203 13.80 6.92 10.15
N ALA A 204 13.15 6.12 9.28
CA ALA A 204 13.80 5.15 8.40
C ALA A 204 13.89 5.66 6.96
N ILE A 205 12.83 6.25 6.44
CA ILE A 205 12.78 6.87 5.11
C ILE A 205 12.48 8.36 5.31
N ASP A 206 13.38 9.23 4.88
CA ASP A 206 13.17 10.68 5.02
C ASP A 206 11.80 11.06 4.42
N PRO A 207 10.94 11.80 5.14
CA PRO A 207 9.64 12.24 4.62
C PRO A 207 9.72 13.01 3.30
N ALA A 208 10.85 13.66 2.99
CA ALA A 208 11.05 14.30 1.70
C ALA A 208 11.17 13.26 0.57
N LEU A 209 11.82 12.11 0.83
CA LEU A 209 11.87 11.00 -0.12
C LEU A 209 10.49 10.35 -0.31
N LEU A 210 9.72 10.14 0.78
CA LEU A 210 8.35 9.65 0.68
C LEU A 210 7.48 10.56 -0.18
N ARG A 211 7.55 11.89 0.02
CA ARG A 211 6.82 12.86 -0.80
C ARG A 211 7.28 12.88 -2.26
N SER A 212 8.59 12.76 -2.50
CA SER A 212 9.16 12.69 -3.86
C SER A 212 8.66 11.44 -4.58
N THR A 213 8.71 10.28 -3.92
CA THR A 213 8.20 9.01 -4.42
C THR A 213 6.71 9.08 -4.76
N ALA A 214 5.87 9.59 -3.83
CA ALA A 214 4.42 9.71 -4.05
C ALA A 214 4.09 10.57 -5.27
N ARG A 215 4.78 11.72 -5.44
CA ARG A 215 4.63 12.57 -6.63
C ARG A 215 5.08 11.88 -7.91
N ARG A 216 6.23 11.20 -7.87
CA ARG A 216 6.80 10.51 -9.04
C ARG A 216 5.87 9.44 -9.58
N ILE A 217 5.22 8.67 -8.71
CA ILE A 217 4.28 7.62 -9.11
C ILE A 217 2.85 8.13 -9.36
N GLY A 218 2.60 9.43 -9.20
CA GLY A 218 1.27 10.02 -9.42
C GLY A 218 0.21 9.57 -8.40
N ALA A 219 0.62 9.16 -7.18
CA ALA A 219 -0.29 8.63 -6.18
C ALA A 219 -1.16 9.72 -5.52
N ALA A 220 -2.42 9.38 -5.22
CA ALA A 220 -3.24 10.17 -4.31
C ALA A 220 -2.62 10.09 -2.91
N THR A 221 -2.13 11.23 -2.39
CA THR A 221 -1.26 11.28 -1.22
C THR A 221 -2.01 11.78 0.02
N THR A 222 -1.83 11.10 1.15
CA THR A 222 -2.28 11.52 2.48
C THR A 222 -1.06 11.57 3.41
N GLU A 223 -0.86 12.68 4.10
CA GLU A 223 0.17 12.80 5.13
C GLU A 223 -0.43 12.44 6.50
N VAL A 224 0.25 11.57 7.23
CA VAL A 224 -0.15 11.11 8.55
C VAL A 224 1.00 11.35 9.53
N GLN A 225 0.70 12.00 10.65
CA GLN A 225 1.70 12.18 11.71
C GLN A 225 2.00 10.82 12.36
N GLY A 226 3.26 10.41 12.30
CA GLY A 226 3.73 9.15 12.86
C GLY A 226 5.12 8.80 12.35
N SER A 227 5.75 7.83 13.02
CA SER A 227 7.04 7.26 12.65
C SER A 227 6.93 6.30 11.47
N HIS A 228 8.02 5.58 11.17
CA HIS A 228 8.02 4.56 10.12
C HIS A 228 6.95 3.48 10.29
N VAL A 229 6.58 3.18 11.55
CA VAL A 229 5.53 2.22 11.89
C VAL A 229 4.14 2.86 12.02
N VAL A 230 3.85 3.88 11.22
CA VAL A 230 2.59 4.65 11.23
C VAL A 230 1.33 3.77 11.19
N PHE A 231 1.39 2.60 10.57
CA PHE A 231 0.28 1.63 10.53
C PHE A 231 0.00 0.96 11.89
N LEU A 232 0.97 0.98 12.83
CA LEU A 232 0.79 0.53 14.21
C LEU A 232 0.17 1.61 15.08
N THR A 233 0.64 2.86 14.94
CA THR A 233 0.29 3.97 15.82
C THR A 233 -0.92 4.77 15.34
N GLN A 234 -1.19 4.75 14.03
CA GLN A 234 -2.30 5.43 13.36
C GLN A 234 -3.12 4.48 12.47
N PRO A 235 -3.56 3.30 12.98
CA PRO A 235 -4.20 2.27 12.16
C PRO A 235 -5.47 2.75 11.46
N GLN A 236 -6.26 3.62 12.12
CA GLN A 236 -7.49 4.18 11.55
C GLN A 236 -7.16 5.05 10.33
N ALA A 237 -6.19 5.96 10.44
CA ALA A 237 -5.82 6.84 9.32
C ALA A 237 -5.31 6.06 8.10
N VAL A 238 -4.52 4.99 8.35
CA VAL A 238 -4.06 4.09 7.29
C VAL A 238 -5.22 3.31 6.66
N ALA A 239 -6.15 2.80 7.49
CA ALA A 239 -7.35 2.11 7.01
C ALA A 239 -8.25 3.02 6.17
N ASP A 240 -8.36 4.32 6.51
CA ASP A 240 -9.14 5.29 5.75
C ASP A 240 -8.58 5.47 4.32
N VAL A 241 -7.25 5.50 4.16
CA VAL A 241 -6.61 5.57 2.83
C VAL A 241 -6.82 4.27 2.04
N ILE A 242 -6.74 3.10 2.70
CA ILE A 242 -6.99 1.81 2.05
C ILE A 242 -8.45 1.71 1.61
N GLU A 243 -9.41 2.17 2.42
CA GLU A 243 -10.82 2.24 2.06
C GLU A 243 -11.06 3.18 0.88
N ALA A 244 -10.44 4.38 0.89
CA ALA A 244 -10.51 5.29 -0.26
C ALA A 244 -10.00 4.63 -1.55
N ALA A 245 -8.92 3.84 -1.47
CA ALA A 245 -8.42 3.07 -2.59
C ALA A 245 -9.43 2.00 -3.05
N ALA A 246 -10.06 1.27 -2.12
CA ALA A 246 -11.06 0.27 -2.42
C ALA A 246 -12.30 0.84 -3.11
N MET A 247 -12.69 2.06 -2.78
CA MET A 247 -13.80 2.77 -3.39
C MET A 247 -13.42 3.39 -4.74
N GLY A 248 -12.17 3.87 -4.90
CA GLY A 248 -11.70 4.61 -6.07
C GLY A 248 -11.17 3.75 -7.22
N ALA A 249 -10.63 2.57 -6.92
CA ALA A 249 -9.91 1.77 -7.91
C ALA A 249 -10.77 1.31 -9.10
N LEU A 250 -12.01 0.90 -8.87
CA LEU A 250 -12.92 0.47 -9.95
C LEU A 250 -13.45 1.65 -10.78
N ALA A 251 -13.60 2.82 -10.18
CA ALA A 251 -14.00 4.03 -10.91
C ALA A 251 -12.90 4.46 -11.89
N ALA A 252 -11.64 4.40 -11.48
CA ALA A 252 -10.50 4.69 -12.34
C ALA A 252 -10.37 3.69 -13.51
N SER A 253 -10.58 2.40 -13.26
CA SER A 253 -10.56 1.37 -14.29
C SER A 253 -11.69 1.52 -15.32
N ALA A 254 -12.89 1.92 -14.89
CA ALA A 254 -14.03 2.16 -15.76
C ALA A 254 -13.81 3.39 -16.67
N ALA A 255 -13.20 4.44 -16.15
CA ALA A 255 -12.85 5.64 -16.91
C ALA A 255 -11.82 5.33 -18.00
N ALA A 256 -10.76 4.58 -17.66
CA ALA A 256 -9.72 4.18 -18.62
C ALA A 256 -10.21 3.24 -19.73
N ALA A 257 -11.26 2.45 -19.48
CA ALA A 257 -11.85 1.56 -20.50
C ALA A 257 -12.81 2.27 -21.46
N SER A 258 -13.16 3.53 -21.19
CA SER A 258 -14.06 4.35 -22.00
C SER A 258 -13.37 5.34 -22.94
N GLU A 259 -12.04 5.45 -22.87
CA GLU A 259 -11.15 6.22 -23.75
C GLU A 259 -10.55 5.33 -24.86
#